data_900881d1c94d9d36bb24cd965609f572
#
_entry.id   900881d1c94d9d36bb24cd965609f572
#
_cell.length_a   1.000
_cell.length_b   1.000
_cell.length_c   1.000
_cell.angle_alpha   90.00
_cell.angle_beta   90.00
_cell.angle_gamma   90.00
#
_symmetry.space_group_name_H-M   'P 1'
#
loop_
_entity.id
_entity.type
_entity.pdbx_description
1 polymer ?
#
loop_
_entity_poly.entity_id
_entity_poly.type
_entity_poly.pdbx_seq_one_letter_code
_entity_poly.pdbx_strand_id
1 'polypeptide(L)'
;FTANEHEDIRRYLCITGIRGLFRGSVESTINKYVSPVRKATTKGQRKASLIFKTIPKNELRPIKPEDILKERGMYSPLMQVYLAYLVSKGVRTWYEEAPLLDVAKRDINDPLAVHHIFPRELLRGHGIAPDRINCMANYAVLSQADNAELGDKDPKAVYDVQEIIRGLKKR
;
A
#
# COMPACT_ATOMS: atom_id res chain seq x y z
N PHE A 1 9.86 -14.89 -25.11
CA PHE A 1 10.07 -13.51 -24.68
C PHE A 1 11.55 -13.26 -24.46
N THR A 2 12.05 -12.14 -24.93
CA THR A 2 13.40 -11.64 -24.64
C THR A 2 13.50 -11.10 -23.21
N ALA A 3 14.72 -10.89 -22.71
CA ALA A 3 14.93 -10.30 -21.38
C ALA A 3 14.22 -8.92 -21.24
N ASN A 4 14.30 -8.09 -22.29
CA ASN A 4 13.64 -6.79 -22.32
C ASN A 4 12.10 -6.91 -22.28
N GLU A 5 11.52 -7.90 -22.94
CA GLU A 5 10.08 -8.15 -22.89
C GLU A 5 9.61 -8.64 -21.52
N HIS A 6 10.42 -9.44 -20.84
CA HIS A 6 10.15 -9.83 -19.45
C HIS A 6 10.17 -8.61 -18.53
N GLU A 7 11.10 -7.69 -18.71
CA GLU A 7 11.17 -6.46 -17.92
C GLU A 7 9.98 -5.53 -18.22
N ASP A 8 9.58 -5.40 -19.47
CA ASP A 8 8.39 -4.64 -19.86
C ASP A 8 7.13 -5.21 -19.20
N ILE A 9 6.95 -6.54 -19.21
CA ILE A 9 5.79 -7.20 -18.57
C ILE A 9 5.83 -6.95 -17.05
N ARG A 10 7.00 -7.13 -16.40
CA ARG A 10 7.16 -6.88 -14.96
C ARG A 10 6.79 -5.45 -14.60
N ARG A 11 7.35 -4.47 -15.32
CA ARG A 11 7.06 -3.05 -15.14
C ARG A 11 5.57 -2.74 -15.34
N TYR A 12 4.95 -3.33 -16.36
CA TYR A 12 3.51 -3.19 -16.58
C TYR A 12 2.70 -3.69 -15.37
N LEU A 13 2.99 -4.89 -14.88
CA LEU A 13 2.31 -5.47 -13.72
C LEU A 13 2.49 -4.60 -12.46
N CYS A 14 3.69 -4.07 -12.23
CA CYS A 14 3.95 -3.15 -11.13
C CYS A 14 3.11 -1.87 -11.24
N ILE A 15 3.10 -1.21 -12.40
CA ILE A 15 2.35 0.03 -12.59
C ILE A 15 0.85 -0.22 -12.43
N THR A 16 0.30 -1.22 -13.10
CA THR A 16 -1.13 -1.53 -13.05
C THR A 16 -1.57 -1.99 -11.66
N GLY A 17 -0.72 -2.75 -10.96
CA GLY A 17 -0.93 -3.19 -9.60
C GLY A 17 -0.96 -2.01 -8.63
N ILE A 18 0.09 -1.18 -8.59
CA ILE A 18 0.20 -0.01 -7.69
C ILE A 18 -0.93 1.00 -7.94
N ARG A 19 -1.32 1.20 -9.19
CA ARG A 19 -2.41 2.12 -9.57
C ARG A 19 -3.81 1.50 -9.42
N GLY A 20 -3.89 0.22 -9.08
CA GLY A 20 -5.15 -0.48 -8.93
C GLY A 20 -6.00 -0.52 -10.22
N LEU A 21 -5.35 -0.54 -11.39
CA LEU A 21 -6.05 -0.46 -12.68
C LEU A 21 -6.93 -1.68 -12.99
N PHE A 22 -6.70 -2.79 -12.31
CA PHE A 22 -7.51 -4.01 -12.42
C PHE A 22 -8.63 -4.10 -11.36
N ARG A 23 -8.91 -3.01 -10.64
CA ARG A 23 -10.07 -2.94 -9.73
C ARG A 23 -11.36 -2.77 -10.51
N GLY A 24 -12.42 -3.45 -10.07
CA GLY A 24 -13.75 -3.38 -10.67
C GLY A 24 -14.17 -4.71 -11.30
N SER A 25 -15.07 -4.66 -12.30
CA SER A 25 -15.49 -5.86 -13.04
C SER A 25 -14.29 -6.43 -13.79
N VAL A 26 -13.92 -7.68 -13.46
CA VAL A 26 -12.78 -8.39 -14.05
C VAL A 26 -12.91 -8.45 -15.58
N GLU A 27 -14.09 -8.75 -16.07
CA GLU A 27 -14.35 -8.89 -17.50
C GLU A 27 -14.19 -7.59 -18.28
N SER A 28 -14.77 -6.49 -17.80
CA SER A 28 -14.62 -5.17 -18.43
C SER A 28 -13.18 -4.68 -18.40
N THR A 29 -12.48 -4.96 -17.31
CA THR A 29 -11.08 -4.58 -17.13
C THR A 29 -10.17 -5.37 -18.03
N ILE A 30 -10.33 -6.68 -18.13
CA ILE A 30 -9.59 -7.54 -19.08
C ILE A 30 -9.81 -7.04 -20.50
N ASN A 31 -11.07 -6.84 -20.90
CA ASN A 31 -11.41 -6.37 -22.25
C ASN A 31 -10.73 -5.02 -22.57
N LYS A 32 -10.72 -4.08 -21.62
CA LYS A 32 -10.08 -2.78 -21.77
C LYS A 32 -8.57 -2.88 -22.01
N TYR A 33 -7.88 -3.72 -21.23
CA TYR A 33 -6.41 -3.79 -21.25
C TYR A 33 -5.85 -4.86 -22.19
N VAL A 34 -6.57 -5.95 -22.41
CA VAL A 34 -6.11 -7.06 -23.27
C VAL A 34 -6.52 -6.88 -24.75
N SER A 35 -7.68 -6.29 -25.01
CA SER A 35 -8.18 -6.11 -26.37
C SER A 35 -7.22 -5.33 -27.30
N PRO A 36 -6.58 -4.22 -26.88
CA PRO A 36 -5.61 -3.52 -27.73
C PRO A 36 -4.39 -4.37 -28.07
N VAL A 37 -3.91 -5.17 -27.10
CA VAL A 37 -2.78 -6.10 -27.31
C VAL A 37 -3.16 -7.17 -28.30
N ARG A 38 -4.33 -7.78 -28.14
CA ARG A 38 -4.86 -8.80 -29.05
C ARG A 38 -4.98 -8.27 -30.47
N LYS A 39 -5.53 -7.07 -30.67
CA LYS A 39 -5.65 -6.42 -31.98
C LYS A 39 -4.29 -6.17 -32.63
N ALA A 40 -3.30 -5.74 -31.85
CA ALA A 40 -1.93 -5.51 -32.34
C ALA A 40 -1.24 -6.82 -32.75
N THR A 41 -1.44 -7.88 -31.95
CA THR A 41 -0.88 -9.22 -32.24
C THR A 41 -1.48 -9.81 -33.53
N THR A 42 -2.79 -9.62 -33.78
CA THR A 42 -3.45 -10.05 -35.00
C THR A 42 -2.88 -9.39 -36.25
N LYS A 43 -2.34 -8.18 -36.11
CA LYS A 43 -1.64 -7.44 -37.18
C LYS A 43 -0.14 -7.78 -37.28
N GLY A 44 0.33 -8.86 -36.66
CA GLY A 44 1.74 -9.29 -36.71
C GLY A 44 2.69 -8.50 -35.78
N GLN A 45 2.18 -7.53 -35.02
CA GLN A 45 2.98 -6.75 -34.07
C GLN A 45 3.08 -7.50 -32.74
N ARG A 46 4.12 -8.27 -32.56
CA ARG A 46 4.36 -9.06 -31.31
C ARG A 46 5.41 -8.38 -30.42
N LYS A 47 5.07 -7.24 -29.81
CA LYS A 47 5.96 -6.56 -28.86
C LYS A 47 5.29 -6.40 -27.51
N ALA A 48 5.94 -6.86 -26.45
CA ALA A 48 5.46 -6.72 -25.09
C ALA A 48 5.20 -5.26 -24.70
N SER A 49 6.01 -4.32 -25.22
CA SER A 49 5.84 -2.87 -25.01
C SER A 49 4.49 -2.31 -25.44
N LEU A 50 3.75 -2.99 -26.31
CA LEU A 50 2.39 -2.57 -26.71
C LEU A 50 1.39 -2.56 -25.54
N ILE A 51 1.64 -3.36 -24.49
CA ILE A 51 0.79 -3.37 -23.31
C ILE A 51 0.76 -2.00 -22.63
N PHE A 52 1.86 -1.24 -22.65
CA PHE A 52 1.91 0.11 -22.07
C PHE A 52 0.96 1.10 -22.74
N LYS A 53 0.61 0.91 -24.01
CA LYS A 53 -0.37 1.76 -24.71
C LYS A 53 -1.79 1.65 -24.13
N THR A 54 -2.04 0.62 -23.33
CA THR A 54 -3.34 0.42 -22.66
C THR A 54 -3.45 1.19 -21.35
N ILE A 55 -2.31 1.62 -20.77
CA ILE A 55 -2.29 2.39 -19.53
C ILE A 55 -2.61 3.85 -19.86
N PRO A 56 -3.59 4.47 -19.17
CA PRO A 56 -3.85 5.89 -19.31
C PRO A 56 -2.59 6.71 -19.00
N LYS A 57 -2.30 7.74 -19.81
CA LYS A 57 -1.07 8.53 -19.68
C LYS A 57 -0.88 9.16 -18.28
N ASN A 58 -1.98 9.57 -17.64
CA ASN A 58 -1.96 10.11 -16.29
C ASN A 58 -1.55 9.08 -15.25
N GLU A 59 -1.71 7.77 -15.51
CA GLU A 59 -1.29 6.70 -14.62
C GLU A 59 0.18 6.32 -14.75
N LEU A 60 0.83 6.75 -15.82
CA LEU A 60 2.26 6.54 -16.04
C LEU A 60 3.15 7.56 -15.29
N ARG A 61 2.54 8.58 -14.69
CA ARG A 61 3.27 9.57 -13.89
C ARG A 61 3.89 8.96 -12.64
N PRO A 62 4.98 9.52 -12.10
CA PRO A 62 5.52 9.13 -10.81
C PRO A 62 4.47 9.22 -9.70
N ILE A 63 4.58 8.36 -8.69
CA ILE A 63 3.79 8.45 -7.46
C ILE A 63 4.29 9.68 -6.69
N LYS A 64 3.36 10.55 -6.32
CA LYS A 64 3.62 11.75 -5.52
C LYS A 64 3.24 11.52 -4.06
N PRO A 65 3.79 12.30 -3.12
CA PRO A 65 3.40 12.23 -1.71
C PRO A 65 1.88 12.33 -1.49
N GLU A 66 1.19 13.15 -2.30
CA GLU A 66 -0.26 13.33 -2.22
C GLU A 66 -1.03 12.06 -2.59
N ASP A 67 -0.48 11.21 -3.46
CA ASP A 67 -1.10 9.92 -3.80
C ASP A 67 -1.06 8.98 -2.59
N ILE A 68 0.06 8.98 -1.85
CA ILE A 68 0.24 8.20 -0.62
C ILE A 68 -0.72 8.69 0.47
N LEU A 69 -0.81 10.00 0.65
CA LEU A 69 -1.72 10.60 1.65
C LEU A 69 -3.19 10.33 1.37
N LYS A 70 -3.57 10.05 0.13
CA LYS A 70 -4.95 9.69 -0.26
C LYS A 70 -5.31 8.24 0.00
N GLU A 71 -4.34 7.37 0.24
CA GLU A 71 -4.60 5.95 0.49
C GLU A 71 -5.25 5.75 1.86
N ARG A 72 -6.39 5.05 1.88
CA ARG A 72 -7.29 4.97 3.03
C ARG A 72 -7.55 3.56 3.54
N GLY A 73 -7.06 2.56 2.86
CA GLY A 73 -7.40 1.18 3.19
C GLY A 73 -6.21 0.25 3.21
N MET A 74 -6.21 -0.68 4.17
CA MET A 74 -5.20 -1.73 4.29
C MET A 74 -5.03 -2.55 3.00
N TYR A 75 -6.12 -2.74 2.26
CA TYR A 75 -6.13 -3.52 1.03
C TYR A 75 -5.89 -2.68 -0.24
N SER A 76 -5.51 -1.42 -0.10
CA SER A 76 -5.14 -0.62 -1.26
C SER A 76 -3.82 -1.14 -1.85
N PRO A 77 -3.65 -1.14 -3.18
CA PRO A 77 -2.40 -1.60 -3.80
C PRO A 77 -1.18 -0.85 -3.29
N LEU A 78 -1.28 0.44 -3.07
CA LEU A 78 -0.18 1.25 -2.58
C LEU A 78 0.17 0.90 -1.12
N MET A 79 -0.84 0.60 -0.28
CA MET A 79 -0.62 0.09 1.07
C MET A 79 0.09 -1.27 1.03
N GLN A 80 -0.29 -2.18 0.15
CA GLN A 80 0.39 -3.48 0.01
C GLN A 80 1.86 -3.31 -0.40
N VAL A 81 2.15 -2.38 -1.31
CA VAL A 81 3.53 -2.06 -1.69
C VAL A 81 4.29 -1.46 -0.50
N TYR A 82 3.65 -0.58 0.28
CA TYR A 82 4.23 -0.01 1.49
C TYR A 82 4.55 -1.10 2.53
N LEU A 83 3.62 -2.01 2.80
CA LEU A 83 3.85 -3.15 3.70
C LEU A 83 5.01 -4.03 3.23
N ALA A 84 5.05 -4.36 1.93
CA ALA A 84 6.15 -5.13 1.36
C ALA A 84 7.50 -4.39 1.50
N TYR A 85 7.51 -3.07 1.34
CA TYR A 85 8.68 -2.24 1.58
C TYR A 85 9.11 -2.29 3.04
N LEU A 86 8.20 -2.13 4.01
CA LEU A 86 8.51 -2.21 5.43
C LEU A 86 9.13 -3.58 5.79
N VAL A 87 8.53 -4.66 5.30
CA VAL A 87 9.06 -6.03 5.47
C VAL A 87 10.46 -6.15 4.89
N SER A 88 10.70 -5.62 3.68
CA SER A 88 12.02 -5.66 3.03
C SER A 88 13.10 -4.89 3.80
N LYS A 89 12.71 -3.91 4.63
CA LYS A 89 13.58 -3.12 5.49
C LYS A 89 13.76 -3.73 6.88
N GLY A 90 13.14 -4.88 7.15
CA GLY A 90 13.22 -5.52 8.46
C GLY A 90 12.56 -4.71 9.58
N VAL A 91 11.54 -3.92 9.23
CA VAL A 91 10.83 -3.09 10.21
C VAL A 91 10.15 -3.99 11.25
N ARG A 92 10.17 -3.53 12.49
CA ARG A 92 9.53 -4.20 13.64
C ARG A 92 8.20 -3.52 13.95
N THR A 93 7.30 -4.25 14.59
CA THR A 93 6.06 -3.67 15.12
C THR A 93 6.36 -2.67 16.22
N TRP A 94 5.47 -1.72 16.42
CA TRP A 94 5.71 -0.62 17.37
C TRP A 94 5.65 -1.03 18.82
N TYR A 95 4.81 -2.00 19.13
CA TYR A 95 4.49 -2.36 20.51
C TYR A 95 5.30 -3.57 20.98
N GLU A 96 5.24 -4.64 20.22
CA GLU A 96 5.89 -5.90 20.54
C GLU A 96 7.37 -5.96 20.12
N GLU A 97 7.80 -5.01 19.30
CA GLU A 97 9.13 -5.00 18.66
C GLU A 97 9.46 -6.29 17.88
N ALA A 98 8.45 -7.04 17.45
CA ALA A 98 8.62 -8.22 16.62
C ALA A 98 8.87 -7.83 15.15
N PRO A 99 9.69 -8.60 14.39
CA PRO A 99 9.83 -8.38 12.96
C PRO A 99 8.47 -8.48 12.26
N LEU A 100 8.14 -7.50 11.43
CA LEU A 100 6.84 -7.42 10.74
C LEU A 100 6.54 -8.67 9.91
N LEU A 101 7.57 -9.27 9.30
CA LEU A 101 7.45 -10.51 8.55
C LEU A 101 7.02 -11.68 9.44
N ASP A 102 7.52 -11.75 10.67
CA ASP A 102 7.21 -12.86 11.58
C ASP A 102 5.78 -12.73 12.08
N VAL A 103 5.33 -11.51 12.38
CA VAL A 103 3.92 -11.24 12.72
C VAL A 103 3.01 -11.58 11.54
N ALA A 104 3.39 -11.25 10.31
CA ALA A 104 2.62 -11.58 9.11
C ALA A 104 2.50 -13.10 8.86
N LYS A 105 3.41 -13.91 9.41
CA LYS A 105 3.39 -15.37 9.30
C LYS A 105 2.71 -16.07 10.49
N ARG A 106 2.30 -15.31 11.51
CA ARG A 106 1.59 -15.87 12.66
C ARG A 106 0.25 -16.47 12.25
N ASP A 107 -0.36 -17.13 13.21
CA ASP A 107 -1.67 -17.75 13.05
C ASP A 107 -2.66 -16.78 12.37
N ILE A 108 -3.55 -17.35 11.55
CA ILE A 108 -4.68 -16.65 10.94
C ILE A 108 -5.54 -15.88 11.96
N ASN A 109 -5.46 -16.26 13.23
CA ASN A 109 -6.17 -15.61 14.34
C ASN A 109 -5.49 -14.33 14.86
N ASP A 110 -4.20 -14.09 14.50
CA ASP A 110 -3.47 -12.87 14.86
C ASP A 110 -2.81 -12.24 13.65
N PRO A 111 -3.60 -11.84 12.63
CA PRO A 111 -3.08 -11.22 11.41
C PRO A 111 -2.52 -9.82 11.68
N LEU A 112 -1.80 -9.29 10.70
CA LEU A 112 -1.43 -7.88 10.71
C LEU A 112 -2.67 -6.99 10.70
N ALA A 113 -2.67 -6.01 11.58
CA ALA A 113 -3.70 -4.97 11.69
C ALA A 113 -3.10 -3.58 11.39
N VAL A 114 -3.95 -2.70 10.89
CA VAL A 114 -3.62 -1.28 10.75
C VAL A 114 -4.27 -0.51 11.89
N HIS A 115 -3.43 0.07 12.72
CA HIS A 115 -3.83 0.89 13.86
C HIS A 115 -3.75 2.36 13.51
N HIS A 116 -4.74 3.17 13.94
CA HIS A 116 -4.64 4.62 13.87
C HIS A 116 -3.74 5.12 14.98
N ILE A 117 -2.58 5.69 14.65
CA ILE A 117 -1.64 6.27 15.63
C ILE A 117 -2.36 7.32 16.48
N PHE A 118 -3.13 8.17 15.85
CA PHE A 118 -4.05 9.08 16.51
C PHE A 118 -5.49 8.58 16.31
N PRO A 119 -6.20 8.21 17.38
CA PRO A 119 -7.55 7.68 17.31
C PRO A 119 -8.50 8.59 16.52
N ARG A 120 -9.39 7.96 15.75
CA ARG A 120 -10.33 8.70 14.88
C ARG A 120 -11.19 9.69 15.63
N GLU A 121 -11.70 9.29 16.80
CA GLU A 121 -12.58 10.12 17.61
C GLU A 121 -11.84 11.34 18.16
N LEU A 122 -10.58 11.14 18.60
CA LEU A 122 -9.72 12.25 19.03
C LEU A 122 -9.55 13.29 17.92
N LEU A 123 -9.16 12.84 16.72
CA LEU A 123 -8.94 13.75 15.59
C LEU A 123 -10.23 14.41 15.09
N ARG A 124 -11.37 13.72 15.13
CA ARG A 124 -12.68 14.31 14.82
C ARG A 124 -13.04 15.40 15.81
N GLY A 125 -12.81 15.17 17.11
CA GLY A 125 -12.99 16.17 18.15
C GLY A 125 -12.17 17.44 17.93
N HIS A 126 -11.03 17.34 17.27
CA HIS A 126 -10.19 18.47 16.86
C HIS A 126 -10.52 19.02 15.45
N GLY A 127 -11.63 18.63 14.85
CA GLY A 127 -12.07 19.12 13.54
C GLY A 127 -11.22 18.68 12.36
N ILE A 128 -10.41 17.61 12.50
CA ILE A 128 -9.59 17.08 11.41
C ILE A 128 -10.48 16.38 10.39
N ALA A 129 -10.27 16.71 9.12
CA ALA A 129 -11.06 16.14 8.03
C ALA A 129 -10.85 14.61 7.87
N PRO A 130 -11.92 13.85 7.52
CA PRO A 130 -11.86 12.38 7.44
C PRO A 130 -10.78 11.82 6.51
N ASP A 131 -10.41 12.54 5.46
CA ASP A 131 -9.36 12.17 4.52
C ASP A 131 -7.96 12.28 5.11
N ARG A 132 -7.75 13.13 6.11
CA ARG A 132 -6.51 13.25 6.87
C ARG A 132 -6.46 12.25 8.03
N ILE A 133 -7.60 11.92 8.62
CA ILE A 133 -7.72 10.90 9.67
C ILE A 133 -7.36 9.53 9.12
N ASN A 134 -7.98 9.15 7.99
CA ASN A 134 -7.81 7.85 7.35
C ASN A 134 -6.75 7.93 6.24
N CYS A 135 -5.53 8.27 6.58
CA CYS A 135 -4.42 8.32 5.62
C CYS A 135 -3.24 7.47 6.13
N MET A 136 -2.39 7.07 5.20
CA MET A 136 -1.23 6.21 5.50
C MET A 136 -0.30 6.82 6.57
N ALA A 137 -0.22 8.15 6.64
CA ALA A 137 0.61 8.83 7.64
C ALA A 137 0.10 8.67 9.10
N ASN A 138 -1.19 8.32 9.26
CA ASN A 138 -1.79 8.05 10.58
C ASN A 138 -1.92 6.55 10.87
N TYR A 139 -1.20 5.69 10.14
CA TYR A 139 -1.28 4.25 10.32
C TYR A 139 0.02 3.68 10.88
N ALA A 140 -0.09 2.84 11.90
CA ALA A 140 0.92 1.89 12.32
C ALA A 140 0.48 0.46 12.00
N VAL A 141 1.43 -0.41 11.74
CA VAL A 141 1.17 -1.83 11.49
C VAL A 141 1.55 -2.60 12.74
N LEU A 142 0.59 -3.33 13.29
CA LEU A 142 0.67 -4.08 14.54
C LEU A 142 0.15 -5.51 14.33
N SER A 143 0.28 -6.36 15.35
CA SER A 143 -0.52 -7.57 15.45
C SER A 143 -1.99 -7.22 15.75
N GLN A 144 -2.91 -8.13 15.48
CA GLN A 144 -4.33 -7.92 15.84
C GLN A 144 -4.51 -7.84 17.37
N ALA A 145 -3.73 -8.61 18.11
CA ALA A 145 -3.74 -8.59 19.58
C ALA A 145 -3.31 -7.23 20.13
N ASP A 146 -2.17 -6.70 19.65
CA ASP A 146 -1.67 -5.37 20.05
C ASP A 146 -2.67 -4.26 19.67
N ASN A 147 -3.25 -4.36 18.47
CA ASN A 147 -4.26 -3.41 18.02
C ASN A 147 -5.49 -3.38 18.90
N ALA A 148 -5.94 -4.56 19.39
CA ALA A 148 -7.07 -4.68 20.32
C ALA A 148 -6.72 -4.13 21.72
N GLU A 149 -5.48 -4.37 22.19
CA GLU A 149 -5.02 -3.86 23.48
C GLU A 149 -4.88 -2.33 23.47
N LEU A 150 -4.35 -1.77 22.41
CA LEU A 150 -4.19 -0.32 22.27
C LEU A 150 -5.54 0.39 22.13
N GLY A 151 -6.45 -0.16 21.32
CA GLY A 151 -7.78 0.43 21.11
C GLY A 151 -7.71 1.89 20.73
N ASP A 152 -8.54 2.73 21.37
CA ASP A 152 -8.61 4.17 21.17
C ASP A 152 -7.88 4.97 22.28
N LYS A 153 -6.89 4.39 22.93
CA LYS A 153 -6.12 5.07 23.99
C LYS A 153 -5.44 6.31 23.45
N ASP A 154 -5.31 7.34 24.30
CA ASP A 154 -4.59 8.58 23.93
C ASP A 154 -3.13 8.23 23.58
N PRO A 155 -2.63 8.65 22.42
CA PRO A 155 -1.25 8.43 22.02
C PRO A 155 -0.23 8.90 23.07
N LYS A 156 -0.51 9.97 23.81
CA LYS A 156 0.36 10.44 24.89
C LYS A 156 0.49 9.49 26.06
N ALA A 157 -0.53 8.66 26.27
CA ALA A 157 -0.54 7.64 27.32
C ALA A 157 0.16 6.33 26.90
N VAL A 158 0.27 6.12 25.57
CA VAL A 158 0.78 4.87 25.00
C VAL A 158 2.20 5.02 24.49
N TYR A 159 2.50 6.19 23.90
CA TYR A 159 3.78 6.42 23.23
C TYR A 159 4.60 7.46 24.01
N ASP A 160 5.82 7.12 24.39
CA ASP A 160 6.78 8.15 24.72
C ASP A 160 7.20 8.88 23.44
N VAL A 161 6.55 10.03 23.22
CA VAL A 161 6.80 10.89 22.06
C VAL A 161 8.29 11.27 21.95
N GLN A 162 9.00 11.37 23.10
CA GLN A 162 10.43 11.67 23.12
C GLN A 162 11.27 10.50 22.63
N GLU A 163 10.89 9.26 22.94
CA GLU A 163 11.55 8.07 22.42
C GLU A 163 11.34 7.91 20.91
N ILE A 164 10.12 8.17 20.43
CA ILE A 164 9.82 8.16 18.99
C ILE A 164 10.69 9.17 18.24
N ILE A 165 10.79 10.41 18.75
CA ILE A 165 11.62 11.45 18.16
C ILE A 165 13.10 11.07 18.20
N ARG A 166 13.58 10.47 19.28
CA ARG A 166 14.97 9.97 19.41
C ARG A 166 15.23 8.83 18.42
N GLY A 167 14.27 7.92 18.23
CA GLY A 167 14.37 6.83 17.27
C GLY A 167 14.42 7.30 15.82
N LEU A 168 13.68 8.36 15.48
CA LEU A 168 13.70 8.97 14.14
C LEU A 168 15.01 9.72 13.84
N LYS A 169 15.66 10.29 14.87
CA LYS A 169 16.94 11.01 14.72
C LYS A 169 18.17 10.08 14.61
N LYS A 170 18.01 8.78 14.95
CA LYS A 170 19.10 7.79 14.89
C LYS A 170 19.11 6.99 13.58
N ARG A 171 18.18 7.22 12.68
CA ARG A 171 18.05 6.58 11.36
C ARG A 171 18.39 7.57 10.25
#